data_e756b5681f53f7578ac4983cc837da92
#
_entry.id   e756b5681f53f7578ac4983cc837da92
#
_cell.length_a   1.000
_cell.length_b   1.000
_cell.length_c   1.000
_cell.angle_alpha   90.00
_cell.angle_beta   90.00
_cell.angle_gamma   90.00
#
_symmetry.space_group_name_H-M   'P 1'
#
loop_
_entity.id
_entity.type
_entity.pdbx_description
1 polymer ?
#
loop_
_entity_poly.entity_id
_entity_poly.type
_entity_poly.pdbx_seq_one_letter_code
_entity_poly.pdbx_strand_id
1 'polypeptide(L)'
;MAQYDTIRTAGGVRTAEIDAGLRAHMNKVYGTMSVGMLLTFAVAWAVGTSPALLAIFRDPITLSPNILGWIVMFAPLGMVFMFGAMINKFSAAAAQTFFYVFASVMGLSMAWIFVAFTGLSIANVFLITSISFAGLSLYGYTTKKDISGWGTFLIMGVIGLIVAMIVNMFLQSPA
;
A
#
# COMPACT_ATOMS: atom_id res chain seq x y z
N MET A 1 -20.64 -15.42 47.42
CA MET A 1 -20.28 -14.14 46.75
C MET A 1 -18.85 -14.12 46.22
N ALA A 2 -17.86 -14.70 46.86
CA ALA A 2 -16.45 -14.70 46.42
C ALA A 2 -16.18 -15.35 45.03
N GLN A 3 -17.01 -16.31 44.60
CA GLN A 3 -16.81 -17.05 43.36
C GLN A 3 -17.22 -16.26 42.10
N TYR A 4 -18.15 -15.30 42.24
CA TYR A 4 -18.56 -14.43 41.14
C TYR A 4 -17.55 -13.30 40.85
N ASP A 5 -16.81 -12.85 41.84
CA ASP A 5 -15.78 -11.82 41.67
C ASP A 5 -14.53 -12.34 40.97
N THR A 6 -14.16 -13.63 41.21
CA THR A 6 -13.02 -14.28 40.54
C THR A 6 -13.29 -14.49 39.04
N ILE A 7 -14.52 -14.76 38.64
CA ILE A 7 -14.89 -14.96 37.22
C ILE A 7 -14.88 -13.61 36.47
N ARG A 8 -15.34 -12.55 37.12
CA ARG A 8 -15.33 -11.17 36.55
C ARG A 8 -13.89 -10.64 36.37
N THR A 9 -13.02 -10.86 37.36
CA THR A 9 -11.60 -10.45 37.28
C THR A 9 -10.85 -11.25 36.22
N ALA A 10 -11.05 -12.55 36.10
CA ALA A 10 -10.45 -13.39 35.06
C ALA A 10 -10.89 -12.99 33.65
N GLY A 11 -12.16 -12.61 33.46
CA GLY A 11 -12.65 -12.08 32.18
C GLY A 11 -12.00 -10.75 31.79
N GLY A 12 -11.88 -9.84 32.76
CA GLY A 12 -11.26 -8.51 32.54
C GLY A 12 -9.77 -8.59 32.22
N VAL A 13 -9.04 -9.48 32.88
CA VAL A 13 -7.60 -9.70 32.63
C VAL A 13 -7.39 -10.30 31.24
N ARG A 14 -8.18 -11.30 30.84
CA ARG A 14 -8.09 -11.89 29.49
C ARG A 14 -8.37 -10.87 28.38
N THR A 15 -9.35 -10.01 28.55
CA THR A 15 -9.67 -8.98 27.57
C THR A 15 -8.53 -7.96 27.44
N ALA A 16 -7.95 -7.54 28.57
CA ALA A 16 -6.83 -6.62 28.57
C ALA A 16 -5.55 -7.22 27.94
N GLU A 17 -5.28 -8.51 28.16
CA GLU A 17 -4.16 -9.21 27.53
C GLU A 17 -4.35 -9.38 26.02
N ILE A 18 -5.57 -9.68 25.56
CA ILE A 18 -5.91 -9.76 24.13
C ILE A 18 -5.76 -8.39 23.49
N ASP A 19 -6.21 -7.32 24.14
CA ASP A 19 -6.07 -5.95 23.64
C ASP A 19 -4.60 -5.51 23.57
N ALA A 20 -3.78 -5.86 24.55
CA ALA A 20 -2.36 -5.55 24.53
C ALA A 20 -1.62 -6.32 23.42
N GLY A 21 -1.92 -7.60 23.24
CA GLY A 21 -1.36 -8.42 22.15
C GLY A 21 -1.76 -7.92 20.77
N LEU A 22 -3.03 -7.55 20.60
CA LEU A 22 -3.54 -6.97 19.35
C LEU A 22 -2.84 -5.65 19.03
N ARG A 23 -2.71 -4.75 20.00
CA ARG A 23 -2.01 -3.47 19.82
C ARG A 23 -0.54 -3.66 19.45
N ALA A 24 0.16 -4.57 20.10
CA ALA A 24 1.55 -4.89 19.77
C ALA A 24 1.69 -5.43 18.34
N HIS A 25 0.78 -6.32 17.94
CA HIS A 25 0.75 -6.85 16.57
C HIS A 25 0.48 -5.74 15.53
N MET A 26 -0.52 -4.91 15.77
CA MET A 26 -0.87 -3.79 14.88
C MET A 26 0.28 -2.79 14.77
N ASN A 27 0.95 -2.44 15.86
CA ASN A 27 2.12 -1.56 15.82
C ASN A 27 3.26 -2.14 14.98
N LYS A 28 3.50 -3.45 15.07
CA LYS A 28 4.49 -4.14 14.24
C LYS A 28 4.11 -4.10 12.76
N VAL A 29 2.84 -4.31 12.42
CA VAL A 29 2.33 -4.25 11.05
C VAL A 29 2.50 -2.84 10.50
N TYR A 30 2.04 -1.82 11.23
CA TYR A 30 2.18 -0.41 10.78
C TYR A 30 3.64 0.02 10.64
N GLY A 31 4.52 -0.42 11.55
CA GLY A 31 5.95 -0.18 11.45
C GLY A 31 6.55 -0.79 10.18
N THR A 32 6.22 -2.06 9.89
CA THR A 32 6.67 -2.75 8.66
C THR A 32 6.15 -2.04 7.41
N MET A 33 4.88 -1.65 7.39
CA MET A 33 4.28 -0.91 6.28
C MET A 33 4.97 0.44 6.06
N SER A 34 5.25 1.18 7.13
CA SER A 34 5.93 2.48 7.05
C SER A 34 7.33 2.35 6.45
N VAL A 35 8.10 1.35 6.88
CA VAL A 35 9.42 1.06 6.30
C VAL A 35 9.29 0.66 4.84
N GLY A 36 8.31 -0.17 4.48
CA GLY A 36 8.03 -0.53 3.08
C GLY A 36 7.71 0.68 2.21
N MET A 37 6.88 1.59 2.70
CA MET A 37 6.54 2.83 1.98
C MET A 37 7.76 3.75 1.78
N LEU A 38 8.59 3.90 2.83
CA LEU A 38 9.84 4.66 2.71
C LEU A 38 10.78 4.03 1.70
N LEU A 39 10.87 2.72 1.67
CA LEU A 39 11.70 1.98 0.70
C LEU A 39 11.17 2.18 -0.73
N THR A 40 9.86 2.06 -0.92
CA THR A 40 9.20 2.33 -2.22
C THR A 40 9.52 3.75 -2.69
N PHE A 41 9.37 4.74 -1.82
CA PHE A 41 9.67 6.13 -2.14
C PHE A 41 11.15 6.33 -2.47
N ALA A 42 12.06 5.81 -1.65
CA ALA A 42 13.50 5.96 -1.84
C ALA A 42 13.96 5.38 -3.18
N VAL A 43 13.47 4.20 -3.55
CA VAL A 43 13.80 3.55 -4.83
C VAL A 43 13.19 4.34 -6.00
N ALA A 44 11.92 4.72 -5.91
CA ALA A 44 11.25 5.49 -6.95
C ALA A 44 11.93 6.84 -7.19
N TRP A 45 12.29 7.53 -6.11
CA TRP A 45 13.00 8.81 -6.19
C TRP A 45 14.40 8.65 -6.75
N ALA A 46 15.19 7.71 -6.25
CA ALA A 46 16.57 7.50 -6.69
C ALA A 46 16.66 7.15 -8.19
N VAL A 47 15.77 6.29 -8.66
CA VAL A 47 15.73 5.90 -10.08
C VAL A 47 15.09 6.98 -10.94
N GLY A 48 13.97 7.56 -10.49
CA GLY A 48 13.22 8.56 -11.26
C GLY A 48 13.95 9.89 -11.45
N THR A 49 14.86 10.26 -10.52
CA THR A 49 15.66 11.49 -10.61
C THR A 49 17.02 11.28 -11.25
N SER A 50 17.44 10.03 -11.51
CA SER A 50 18.72 9.70 -12.14
C SER A 50 18.51 9.29 -13.60
N PRO A 51 18.89 10.13 -14.58
CA PRO A 51 18.75 9.80 -16.00
C PRO A 51 19.51 8.51 -16.40
N ALA A 52 20.64 8.24 -15.77
CA ALA A 52 21.44 7.06 -16.03
C ALA A 52 20.73 5.76 -15.60
N LEU A 53 20.08 5.77 -14.43
CA LEU A 53 19.33 4.62 -13.93
C LEU A 53 18.01 4.45 -14.72
N LEU A 54 17.38 5.54 -15.09
CA LEU A 54 16.14 5.50 -15.86
C LEU A 54 16.37 4.93 -17.26
N ALA A 55 17.51 5.25 -17.91
CA ALA A 55 17.88 4.76 -19.23
C ALA A 55 18.05 3.23 -19.29
N ILE A 56 18.23 2.54 -18.16
CA ILE A 56 18.25 1.08 -18.12
C ILE A 56 16.88 0.49 -18.45
N PHE A 57 15.79 1.18 -18.06
CA PHE A 57 14.43 0.70 -18.16
C PHE A 57 13.63 1.38 -19.26
N ARG A 58 14.10 2.51 -19.77
CA ARG A 58 13.43 3.33 -20.76
C ARG A 58 14.39 3.88 -21.79
N ASP A 59 13.88 4.06 -22.99
CA ASP A 59 14.61 4.77 -24.05
C ASP A 59 14.81 6.22 -23.63
N PRO A 60 16.05 6.76 -23.65
CA PRO A 60 16.33 8.12 -23.20
C PRO A 60 15.73 9.22 -24.07
N ILE A 61 15.34 8.92 -25.32
CA ILE A 61 14.78 9.89 -26.25
C ILE A 61 13.24 9.86 -26.20
N THR A 62 12.66 8.67 -26.36
CA THR A 62 11.20 8.51 -26.45
C THR A 62 10.53 8.34 -25.10
N LEU A 63 11.31 8.09 -24.04
CA LEU A 63 10.85 7.73 -22.69
C LEU A 63 9.94 6.50 -22.67
N SER A 64 9.85 5.78 -23.78
CA SER A 64 9.09 4.54 -23.88
C SER A 64 9.76 3.43 -23.07
N PRO A 65 8.99 2.58 -22.38
CA PRO A 65 9.57 1.44 -21.66
C PRO A 65 10.19 0.47 -22.65
N ASN A 66 11.43 0.06 -22.41
CA ASN A 66 12.06 -1.05 -23.10
C ASN A 66 11.56 -2.38 -22.53
N ILE A 67 12.09 -3.51 -23.01
CA ILE A 67 11.67 -4.85 -22.53
C ILE A 67 11.83 -4.98 -21.01
N LEU A 68 12.94 -4.48 -20.44
CA LEU A 68 13.15 -4.47 -18.97
C LEU A 68 12.15 -3.56 -18.28
N GLY A 69 11.83 -2.40 -18.84
CA GLY A 69 10.82 -1.48 -18.33
C GLY A 69 9.43 -2.14 -18.24
N TRP A 70 9.04 -2.89 -19.29
CA TRP A 70 7.80 -3.66 -19.26
C TRP A 70 7.80 -4.74 -18.18
N ILE A 71 8.90 -5.49 -18.05
CA ILE A 71 9.04 -6.51 -17.00
C ILE A 71 8.88 -5.86 -15.63
N VAL A 72 9.59 -4.76 -15.36
CA VAL A 72 9.52 -4.07 -14.07
C VAL A 72 8.12 -3.51 -13.80
N MET A 73 7.42 -3.02 -14.80
CA MET A 73 6.08 -2.48 -14.66
C MET A 73 5.05 -3.55 -14.24
N PHE A 74 5.19 -4.77 -14.77
CA PHE A 74 4.30 -5.89 -14.45
C PHE A 74 4.80 -6.78 -13.30
N ALA A 75 6.06 -6.64 -12.89
CA ALA A 75 6.65 -7.45 -11.83
C ALA A 75 5.87 -7.39 -10.50
N PRO A 76 5.37 -6.23 -10.00
CA PRO A 76 4.57 -6.20 -8.79
C PRO A 76 3.33 -7.08 -8.87
N LEU A 77 2.65 -7.08 -10.01
CA LEU A 77 1.47 -7.91 -10.24
C LEU A 77 1.82 -9.40 -10.19
N GLY A 78 2.90 -9.80 -10.87
CA GLY A 78 3.43 -11.17 -10.81
C GLY A 78 3.80 -11.60 -9.39
N MET A 79 4.42 -10.70 -8.62
CA MET A 79 4.78 -10.96 -7.23
C MET A 79 3.55 -11.17 -6.33
N VAL A 80 2.47 -10.44 -6.54
CA VAL A 80 1.21 -10.63 -5.78
C VAL A 80 0.63 -12.02 -6.04
N PHE A 81 0.57 -12.45 -7.30
CA PHE A 81 0.10 -13.81 -7.64
C PHE A 81 1.01 -14.90 -7.06
N MET A 82 2.33 -14.72 -7.17
CA MET A 82 3.30 -15.64 -6.58
C MET A 82 3.15 -15.73 -5.06
N PHE A 83 3.00 -14.62 -4.38
CA PHE A 83 2.81 -14.59 -2.93
C PHE A 83 1.51 -15.29 -2.53
N GLY A 84 0.40 -15.03 -3.23
CA GLY A 84 -0.89 -15.68 -2.98
C GLY A 84 -0.80 -17.21 -3.13
N ALA A 85 -0.06 -17.69 -4.14
CA ALA A 85 0.14 -19.13 -4.36
C ALA A 85 1.05 -19.78 -3.32
N MET A 86 1.98 -19.03 -2.72
CA MET A 86 3.02 -19.55 -1.85
C MET A 86 2.87 -19.16 -0.37
N ILE A 87 1.82 -18.42 0.00
CA ILE A 87 1.64 -17.86 1.34
C ILE A 87 1.74 -18.91 2.46
N ASN A 88 1.24 -20.11 2.22
CA ASN A 88 1.26 -21.21 3.19
C ASN A 88 2.66 -21.86 3.35
N LYS A 89 3.61 -21.52 2.47
CA LYS A 89 4.99 -22.04 2.50
C LYS A 89 5.98 -21.05 3.09
N PHE A 90 5.60 -19.78 3.24
CA PHE A 90 6.49 -18.77 3.78
C PHE A 90 6.53 -18.80 5.32
N SER A 91 7.75 -18.74 5.85
CA SER A 91 7.93 -18.35 7.26
C SER A 91 7.64 -16.86 7.42
N ALA A 92 7.38 -16.40 8.66
CA ALA A 92 7.15 -14.99 8.96
C ALA A 92 8.30 -14.08 8.49
N ALA A 93 9.55 -14.53 8.67
CA ALA A 93 10.73 -13.81 8.21
C ALA A 93 10.80 -13.75 6.67
N ALA A 94 10.51 -14.86 5.98
CA ALA A 94 10.49 -14.90 4.52
C ALA A 94 9.40 -14.00 3.95
N ALA A 95 8.22 -13.97 4.56
CA ALA A 95 7.12 -13.08 4.16
C ALA A 95 7.50 -11.60 4.32
N GLN A 96 8.18 -11.24 5.42
CA GLN A 96 8.65 -9.88 5.65
C GLN A 96 9.73 -9.47 4.63
N THR A 97 10.69 -10.35 4.34
CA THR A 97 11.71 -10.09 3.32
C THR A 97 11.08 -9.94 1.94
N PHE A 98 10.14 -10.83 1.59
CA PHE A 98 9.38 -10.72 0.35
C PHE A 98 8.64 -9.40 0.22
N PHE A 99 8.04 -8.91 1.31
CA PHE A 99 7.37 -7.62 1.35
C PHE A 99 8.33 -6.45 1.05
N TYR A 100 9.55 -6.46 1.58
CA TYR A 100 10.52 -5.41 1.28
C TYR A 100 11.04 -5.48 -0.15
N VAL A 101 11.23 -6.67 -0.70
CA VAL A 101 11.54 -6.85 -2.12
C VAL A 101 10.39 -6.32 -2.99
N PHE A 102 9.16 -6.67 -2.65
CA PHE A 102 7.98 -6.16 -3.33
C PHE A 102 7.90 -4.62 -3.26
N ALA A 103 8.13 -4.02 -2.10
CA ALA A 103 8.15 -2.57 -1.92
C ALA A 103 9.22 -1.89 -2.81
N SER A 104 10.39 -2.51 -2.95
CA SER A 104 11.47 -2.03 -3.82
C SER A 104 11.10 -2.12 -5.30
N VAL A 105 10.55 -3.25 -5.73
CA VAL A 105 10.08 -3.45 -7.11
C VAL A 105 8.92 -2.52 -7.44
N MET A 106 8.03 -2.28 -6.50
CA MET A 106 6.94 -1.30 -6.64
C MET A 106 7.49 0.12 -6.82
N GLY A 107 8.50 0.51 -6.02
CA GLY A 107 9.19 1.78 -6.19
C GLY A 107 9.83 1.92 -7.57
N LEU A 108 10.48 0.87 -8.03
CA LEU A 108 11.11 0.83 -9.35
C LEU A 108 10.07 0.97 -10.48
N SER A 109 8.94 0.28 -10.38
CA SER A 109 7.86 0.39 -11.37
C SER A 109 7.22 1.78 -11.41
N MET A 110 7.26 2.51 -10.29
CA MET A 110 6.70 3.87 -10.16
C MET A 110 7.70 4.98 -10.46
N ALA A 111 8.98 4.67 -10.70
CA ALA A 111 10.03 5.67 -10.92
C ALA A 111 9.73 6.64 -12.09
N TRP A 112 8.97 6.20 -13.10
CA TRP A 112 8.59 7.03 -14.24
C TRP A 112 7.68 8.22 -13.87
N ILE A 113 6.99 8.16 -12.73
CA ILE A 113 6.11 9.24 -12.25
C ILE A 113 6.91 10.53 -12.06
N PHE A 114 8.17 10.44 -11.61
CA PHE A 114 9.05 11.60 -11.43
C PHE A 114 9.49 12.24 -12.76
N VAL A 115 9.32 11.52 -13.86
CA VAL A 115 9.61 12.05 -15.21
C VAL A 115 8.34 12.60 -15.85
N ALA A 116 7.21 11.93 -15.65
CA ALA A 116 5.93 12.30 -16.27
C ALA A 116 5.27 13.52 -15.59
N PHE A 117 5.51 13.69 -14.28
CA PHE A 117 4.86 14.72 -13.49
C PHE A 117 5.89 15.61 -12.78
N THR A 118 5.55 16.89 -12.64
CA THR A 118 6.39 17.82 -11.88
C THR A 118 6.41 17.46 -10.40
N GLY A 119 7.54 17.71 -9.72
CA GLY A 119 7.66 17.47 -8.29
C GLY A 119 6.59 18.19 -7.46
N LEU A 120 6.13 19.37 -7.92
CA LEU A 120 5.03 20.11 -7.28
C LEU A 120 3.70 19.36 -7.38
N SER A 121 3.39 18.78 -8.54
CA SER A 121 2.16 17.97 -8.71
C SER A 121 2.17 16.74 -7.83
N ILE A 122 3.30 16.06 -7.74
CA ILE A 122 3.49 14.89 -6.86
C ILE A 122 3.29 15.30 -5.39
N ALA A 123 3.91 16.40 -4.96
CA ALA A 123 3.79 16.91 -3.61
C ALA A 123 2.35 17.30 -3.25
N ASN A 124 1.63 17.95 -4.16
CA ASN A 124 0.23 18.33 -3.96
C ASN A 124 -0.68 17.11 -3.77
N VAL A 125 -0.56 16.10 -4.63
CA VAL A 125 -1.34 14.85 -4.51
C VAL A 125 -1.02 14.16 -3.19
N PHE A 126 0.25 14.08 -2.83
CA PHE A 126 0.67 13.50 -1.56
C PHE A 126 0.10 14.25 -0.35
N LEU A 127 0.13 15.58 -0.36
CA LEU A 127 -0.41 16.41 0.71
C LEU A 127 -1.94 16.22 0.86
N ILE A 128 -2.68 16.28 -0.25
CA ILE A 128 -4.13 16.10 -0.24
C ILE A 128 -4.49 14.70 0.27
N THR A 129 -3.79 13.67 -0.19
CA THR A 129 -4.01 12.30 0.25
C THR A 129 -3.70 12.13 1.74
N SER A 130 -2.61 12.73 2.22
CA SER A 130 -2.21 12.67 3.62
C SER A 130 -3.24 13.35 4.53
N ILE A 131 -3.75 14.52 4.16
CA ILE A 131 -4.79 15.24 4.91
C ILE A 131 -6.09 14.42 4.92
N SER A 132 -6.49 13.88 3.79
CA SER A 132 -7.69 13.03 3.68
C SER A 132 -7.57 11.78 4.54
N PHE A 133 -6.42 11.12 4.51
CA PHE A 133 -6.15 9.95 5.34
C PHE A 133 -6.16 10.28 6.83
N ALA A 134 -5.53 11.39 7.23
CA ALA A 134 -5.55 11.85 8.62
C ALA A 134 -6.98 12.12 9.10
N GLY A 135 -7.80 12.77 8.28
CA GLY A 135 -9.21 13.04 8.58
C GLY A 135 -10.03 11.75 8.75
N LEU A 136 -9.88 10.80 7.83
CA LEU A 136 -10.54 9.50 7.92
C LEU A 136 -10.06 8.67 9.11
N SER A 137 -8.76 8.72 9.41
CA SER A 137 -8.16 8.03 10.55
C SER A 137 -8.70 8.58 11.88
N LEU A 138 -8.77 9.90 12.02
CA LEU A 138 -9.38 10.56 13.18
C LEU A 138 -10.85 10.21 13.32
N TYR A 139 -11.61 10.22 12.23
CA TYR A 139 -13.00 9.81 12.23
C TYR A 139 -13.15 8.36 12.69
N GLY A 140 -12.37 7.43 12.13
CA GLY A 140 -12.37 6.02 12.52
C GLY A 140 -12.00 5.80 13.99
N TYR A 141 -11.05 6.59 14.51
CA TYR A 141 -10.65 6.51 15.91
C TYR A 141 -11.72 7.04 16.89
N THR A 142 -12.44 8.09 16.51
CA THR A 142 -13.43 8.73 17.37
C THR A 142 -14.83 8.16 17.25
N THR A 143 -15.17 7.52 16.12
CA THR A 143 -16.52 6.98 15.89
C THR A 143 -16.78 5.75 16.74
N LYS A 144 -17.96 5.71 17.32
CA LYS A 144 -18.51 4.54 18.02
C LYS A 144 -19.50 3.75 17.15
N LYS A 145 -19.72 4.19 15.90
CA LYS A 145 -20.64 3.54 14.96
C LYS A 145 -19.93 2.40 14.25
N ASP A 146 -20.66 1.35 13.98
CA ASP A 146 -20.19 0.29 13.09
C ASP A 146 -20.12 0.82 11.65
N ILE A 147 -18.91 0.90 11.13
CA ILE A 147 -18.59 1.39 9.77
C ILE A 147 -18.39 0.23 8.78
N SER A 148 -18.67 -1.02 9.16
CA SER A 148 -18.49 -2.20 8.30
C SER A 148 -19.30 -2.10 7.00
N GLY A 149 -20.47 -1.45 7.03
CA GLY A 149 -21.29 -1.20 5.84
C GLY A 149 -20.61 -0.30 4.78
N TRP A 150 -19.65 0.54 5.19
CA TRP A 150 -18.92 1.41 4.28
C TRP A 150 -17.94 0.63 3.39
N GLY A 151 -17.52 -0.56 3.83
CA GLY A 151 -16.66 -1.43 3.02
C GLY A 151 -17.28 -1.78 1.67
N THR A 152 -18.57 -2.12 1.66
CA THR A 152 -19.30 -2.41 0.41
C THR A 152 -19.38 -1.17 -0.50
N PHE A 153 -19.68 0.00 0.07
CA PHE A 153 -19.70 1.26 -0.68
C PHE A 153 -18.33 1.58 -1.32
N LEU A 154 -17.24 1.42 -0.56
CA LEU A 154 -15.89 1.64 -1.05
C LEU A 154 -15.50 0.67 -2.16
N ILE A 155 -15.87 -0.61 -2.04
CA ILE A 155 -15.62 -1.62 -3.09
C ILE A 155 -16.39 -1.24 -4.37
N MET A 156 -17.66 -0.83 -4.26
CA MET A 156 -18.42 -0.35 -5.41
C MET A 156 -17.77 0.88 -6.06
N GLY A 157 -17.26 1.81 -5.25
CA GLY A 157 -16.51 2.97 -5.73
C GLY A 157 -15.24 2.59 -6.51
N VAL A 158 -14.47 1.64 -5.98
CA VAL A 158 -13.26 1.14 -6.67
C VAL A 158 -13.62 0.45 -7.99
N ILE A 159 -14.64 -0.40 -8.01
CA ILE A 159 -15.12 -1.04 -9.24
C ILE A 159 -15.57 0.02 -10.26
N GLY A 160 -16.32 1.04 -9.81
CA GLY A 160 -16.74 2.15 -10.66
C GLY A 160 -15.57 2.90 -11.28
N LEU A 161 -14.51 3.18 -10.50
CA LEU A 161 -13.28 3.80 -11.01
C LEU A 161 -12.57 2.91 -12.05
N ILE A 162 -12.45 1.61 -11.79
CA ILE A 162 -11.83 0.67 -12.75
C ILE A 162 -12.62 0.66 -14.06
N VAL A 163 -13.94 0.58 -13.99
CA VAL A 163 -14.80 0.61 -15.18
C VAL A 163 -14.63 1.94 -15.92
N ALA A 164 -14.63 3.07 -15.21
CA ALA A 164 -14.41 4.38 -15.81
C ALA A 164 -13.05 4.49 -16.49
N MET A 165 -11.98 3.96 -15.89
CA MET A 165 -10.64 3.91 -16.50
C MET A 165 -10.62 3.07 -17.78
N ILE A 166 -11.27 1.91 -17.78
CA ILE A 166 -11.37 1.04 -18.95
C ILE A 166 -12.14 1.75 -20.07
N VAL A 167 -13.29 2.33 -19.75
CA VAL A 167 -14.11 3.09 -20.72
C VAL A 167 -13.31 4.27 -21.30
N ASN A 168 -12.60 5.02 -20.46
CA ASN A 168 -11.77 6.14 -20.90
C ASN A 168 -10.63 5.68 -21.84
N MET A 169 -10.04 4.51 -21.57
CA MET A 169 -9.01 3.93 -22.45
C MET A 169 -9.54 3.64 -23.86
N PHE A 170 -10.81 3.20 -23.99
CA PHE A 170 -11.44 2.97 -25.29
C PHE A 170 -11.92 4.26 -25.96
N LEU A 171 -12.41 5.22 -25.18
CA LEU A 171 -12.91 6.49 -25.72
C LEU A 171 -11.79 7.46 -26.06
N GLN A 172 -10.55 7.23 -25.61
CA GLN A 172 -9.39 8.12 -25.79
C GLN A 172 -9.69 9.59 -25.44
N SER A 173 -10.63 9.81 -24.52
CA SER A 173 -11.03 11.15 -24.11
C SER A 173 -9.97 11.71 -23.16
N PRO A 174 -9.42 12.92 -23.44
CA PRO A 174 -8.59 13.60 -22.46
C PRO A 174 -9.45 13.98 -21.26
N ALA A 175 -9.13 13.40 -20.08
CA ALA A 175 -9.78 13.74 -18.81
C ALA A 175 -9.09 14.94 -18.17
#